data_43a2e369fd79dd10779ab80d55f0fff6
#
_entry.id   43a2e369fd79dd10779ab80d55f0fff6
#
_cell.length_a   1.000
_cell.length_b   1.000
_cell.length_c   1.000
_cell.angle_alpha   90.00
_cell.angle_beta   90.00
_cell.angle_gamma   90.00
#
_symmetry.space_group_name_H-M   'P 1'
#
loop_
_entity.id
_entity.type
_entity.pdbx_description
1 polymer ?
#
loop_
_entity_poly.entity_id
_entity_poly.type
_entity_poly.pdbx_seq_one_letter_code
_entity_poly.pdbx_strand_id
1 'polypeptide(L)'
;MNISSAILHVVPGQLAATRAALLAMTGVEIHAESPEGKLIVVLEDDDLEAAANKYVALHSVTGVASVAMVYQYSDDESESVETEEVQA
;
A
#
# COMPACT_ATOMS: atom_id res chain seq x y z
N MET A 1 -11.98 11.05 2.63
CA MET A 1 -11.20 9.89 3.04
C MET A 1 -10.74 9.11 1.82
N ASN A 2 -9.47 8.74 1.82
CA ASN A 2 -8.91 7.98 0.70
C ASN A 2 -8.36 6.69 1.24
N ILE A 3 -8.76 5.58 0.65
CA ILE A 3 -8.33 4.26 1.06
C ILE A 3 -7.78 3.54 -0.15
N SER A 4 -6.59 3.00 0.00
CA SER A 4 -5.97 2.22 -1.07
C SER A 4 -5.45 0.94 -0.50
N SER A 5 -5.38 -0.10 -1.29
CA SER A 5 -4.69 -1.30 -0.88
C SER A 5 -3.69 -1.69 -1.95
N ALA A 6 -2.59 -2.23 -1.50
CA ALA A 6 -1.51 -2.59 -2.40
C ALA A 6 -0.89 -3.90 -1.94
N ILE A 7 -0.34 -4.63 -2.89
CA ILE A 7 0.41 -5.84 -2.59
C ILE A 7 1.87 -5.50 -2.76
N LEU A 8 2.65 -5.77 -1.72
CA LEU A 8 4.08 -5.56 -1.74
C LEU A 8 4.76 -6.91 -1.84
N HIS A 9 5.72 -7.01 -2.75
CA HIS A 9 6.57 -8.19 -2.82
C HIS A 9 7.87 -7.83 -2.11
N VAL A 10 8.21 -8.63 -1.11
CA VAL A 10 9.34 -8.34 -0.23
C VAL A 10 10.49 -9.29 -0.55
N VAL A 11 11.68 -8.74 -0.56
CA VAL A 11 12.88 -9.53 -0.80
C VAL A 11 13.01 -10.57 0.30
N PRO A 12 13.36 -11.83 -0.04
CA PRO A 12 13.53 -12.86 0.98
C PRO A 12 14.52 -12.43 2.07
N GLY A 13 14.14 -12.67 3.31
CA GLY A 13 14.98 -12.30 4.43
C GLY A 13 14.76 -10.90 4.94
N GLN A 14 13.95 -10.10 4.26
CA GLN A 14 13.72 -8.72 4.67
C GLN A 14 12.32 -8.49 5.25
N LEU A 15 11.55 -9.54 5.41
CA LEU A 15 10.15 -9.37 5.77
C LEU A 15 9.97 -8.65 7.11
N ALA A 16 10.76 -9.01 8.11
CA ALA A 16 10.63 -8.38 9.41
C ALA A 16 11.01 -6.91 9.37
N ALA A 17 12.07 -6.56 8.64
CA ALA A 17 12.50 -5.18 8.50
C ALA A 17 11.47 -4.36 7.74
N THR A 18 10.88 -4.96 6.69
CA THR A 18 9.87 -4.28 5.90
C THR A 18 8.63 -4.04 6.74
N ARG A 19 8.21 -5.04 7.51
CA ARG A 19 7.05 -4.88 8.35
C ARG A 19 7.26 -3.77 9.36
N ALA A 20 8.42 -3.72 9.99
CA ALA A 20 8.69 -2.69 10.99
C ALA A 20 8.66 -1.30 10.36
N ALA A 21 9.21 -1.17 9.16
CA ALA A 21 9.21 0.12 8.47
C ALA A 21 7.81 0.55 8.12
N LEU A 22 6.97 -0.39 7.67
CA LEU A 22 5.59 -0.07 7.31
C LEU A 22 4.78 0.35 8.53
N LEU A 23 4.96 -0.34 9.65
CA LEU A 23 4.21 -0.01 10.85
C LEU A 23 4.60 1.35 11.41
N ALA A 24 5.76 1.86 11.05
CA ALA A 24 6.17 3.18 11.47
C ALA A 24 5.54 4.28 10.63
N MET A 25 4.89 3.94 9.53
CA MET A 25 4.27 4.94 8.66
C MET A 25 2.86 5.20 9.12
N THR A 26 2.51 6.48 9.26
CA THR A 26 1.16 6.86 9.66
C THR A 26 0.17 6.52 8.56
N GLY A 27 -0.95 5.93 8.94
CA GLY A 27 -2.01 5.63 7.98
C GLY A 27 -1.77 4.38 7.16
N VAL A 28 -0.79 3.56 7.54
CA VAL A 28 -0.49 2.32 6.85
C VAL A 28 -0.80 1.16 7.79
N GLU A 29 -1.58 0.20 7.29
CA GLU A 29 -1.90 -0.99 8.06
C GLU A 29 -1.53 -2.21 7.25
N ILE A 30 -0.94 -3.18 7.89
CA ILE A 30 -0.68 -4.46 7.24
C ILE A 30 -1.89 -5.33 7.46
N HIS A 31 -2.56 -5.68 6.37
CA HIS A 31 -3.81 -6.43 6.45
C HIS A 31 -3.55 -7.93 6.45
N ALA A 32 -2.57 -8.38 5.69
CA ALA A 32 -2.28 -9.80 5.59
C ALA A 32 -0.85 -9.97 5.11
N GLU A 33 -0.27 -11.12 5.38
CA GLU A 33 1.04 -11.42 4.84
C GLU A 33 1.06 -12.89 4.46
N SER A 34 1.85 -13.19 3.47
CA SER A 34 1.95 -14.52 2.93
C SER A 34 3.33 -15.07 3.23
N PRO A 35 3.46 -16.38 3.44
CA PRO A 35 4.79 -16.97 3.64
C PRO A 35 5.73 -16.74 2.48
N GLU A 36 5.17 -16.39 1.30
CA GLU A 36 5.99 -16.16 0.14
C GLU A 36 6.62 -14.78 0.12
N GLY A 37 6.37 -13.96 1.11
CA GLY A 37 6.94 -12.63 1.13
C GLY A 37 6.05 -11.57 0.53
N LYS A 38 4.76 -11.78 0.48
CA LYS A 38 3.83 -10.77 0.02
C LYS A 38 3.13 -10.15 1.19
N LEU A 39 2.99 -8.84 1.17
CA LEU A 39 2.24 -8.13 2.20
C LEU A 39 1.11 -7.37 1.53
N ILE A 40 -0.07 -7.49 2.10
CA ILE A 40 -1.20 -6.68 1.65
C ILE A 40 -1.35 -5.57 2.66
N VAL A 41 -1.22 -4.34 2.19
CA VAL A 41 -1.29 -3.18 3.06
C VAL A 41 -2.44 -2.30 2.66
N VAL A 42 -3.00 -1.61 3.63
CA VAL A 42 -4.06 -0.64 3.41
C VAL A 42 -3.53 0.72 3.79
N LEU A 43 -3.70 1.67 2.90
CA LEU A 43 -3.29 3.05 3.11
C LEU A 43 -4.52 3.90 3.29
N GLU A 44 -4.53 4.73 4.32
CA GLU A 44 -5.66 5.58 4.60
C GLU A 44 -5.18 6.98 4.85
N ASP A 45 -5.80 7.95 4.21
CA ASP A 45 -5.42 9.34 4.40
C ASP A 45 -6.60 10.23 4.05
N ASP A 46 -6.68 11.39 4.67
CA ASP A 46 -7.74 12.32 4.36
C ASP A 46 -7.42 13.14 3.13
N ASP A 47 -6.16 13.32 2.83
CA ASP A 47 -5.73 14.17 1.73
C ASP A 47 -5.28 13.29 0.58
N LEU A 48 -5.83 13.51 -0.60
CA LEU A 48 -5.52 12.70 -1.75
C LEU A 48 -4.04 12.79 -2.12
N GLU A 49 -3.46 13.96 -2.01
CA GLU A 49 -2.06 14.12 -2.35
C GLU A 49 -1.18 13.37 -1.36
N ALA A 50 -1.51 13.41 -0.08
CA ALA A 50 -0.75 12.68 0.92
C ALA A 50 -0.89 11.18 0.71
N ALA A 51 -2.09 10.73 0.32
CA ALA A 51 -2.30 9.32 0.05
C ALA A 51 -1.45 8.86 -1.13
N ALA A 52 -1.38 9.67 -2.18
CA ALA A 52 -0.55 9.33 -3.34
C ALA A 52 0.93 9.31 -2.97
N ASN A 53 1.35 10.24 -2.14
CA ASN A 53 2.74 10.28 -1.70
C ASN A 53 3.09 9.06 -0.86
N LYS A 54 2.16 8.58 -0.04
CA LYS A 54 2.39 7.36 0.71
C LYS A 54 2.55 6.16 -0.21
N TYR A 55 1.72 6.08 -1.25
CA TYR A 55 1.83 4.98 -2.19
C TYR A 55 3.20 5.00 -2.86
N VAL A 56 3.65 6.17 -3.27
CA VAL A 56 4.97 6.29 -3.89
C VAL A 56 6.06 5.93 -2.88
N ALA A 57 5.89 6.33 -1.63
CA ALA A 57 6.88 6.03 -0.61
C ALA A 57 7.03 4.54 -0.34
N LEU A 58 5.99 3.76 -0.60
CA LEU A 58 6.09 2.32 -0.41
C LEU A 58 7.19 1.72 -1.28
N HIS A 59 7.46 2.30 -2.44
CA HIS A 59 8.49 1.79 -3.31
C HIS A 59 9.88 1.96 -2.71
N SER A 60 10.02 2.85 -1.74
CA SER A 60 11.31 3.11 -1.10
C SER A 60 11.47 2.43 0.25
N VAL A 61 10.48 1.67 0.67
CA VAL A 61 10.55 0.99 1.95
C VAL A 61 11.59 -0.13 1.86
N THR A 62 12.38 -0.27 2.93
CA THR A 62 13.40 -1.31 2.98
C THR A 62 12.82 -2.67 2.67
N GLY A 63 13.44 -3.38 1.75
CA GLY A 63 13.06 -4.75 1.45
C GLY A 63 11.94 -4.91 0.45
N VAL A 64 11.33 -3.82 -0.01
CA VAL A 64 10.25 -3.91 -0.98
C VAL A 64 10.83 -4.04 -2.38
N ALA A 65 10.49 -5.13 -3.04
CA ALA A 65 10.96 -5.38 -4.41
C ALA A 65 9.99 -4.80 -5.44
N SER A 66 8.69 -4.84 -5.16
CA SER A 66 7.71 -4.28 -6.08
C SER A 66 6.43 -3.97 -5.33
N VAL A 67 5.66 -3.05 -5.87
CA VAL A 67 4.40 -2.61 -5.29
C VAL A 67 3.36 -2.64 -6.40
N ALA A 68 2.20 -3.20 -6.13
CA ALA A 68 1.10 -3.19 -7.08
C ALA A 68 -0.15 -2.71 -6.37
N MET A 69 -0.78 -1.68 -6.89
CA MET A 69 -2.02 -1.19 -6.31
C MET A 69 -3.15 -2.13 -6.69
N VAL A 70 -3.94 -2.51 -5.72
CA VAL A 70 -5.04 -3.44 -5.94
C VAL A 70 -6.36 -2.70 -5.94
N TYR A 71 -6.53 -1.71 -5.06
CA TYR A 71 -7.81 -1.06 -4.88
C TYR A 71 -7.59 0.37 -4.45
N GLN A 72 -8.43 1.25 -4.91
CA GLN A 72 -8.40 2.63 -4.46
C GLN A 72 -9.81 3.16 -4.36
N TYR A 73 -10.11 3.83 -3.26
CA TYR A 73 -11.41 4.45 -3.04
C TYR A 73 -11.20 5.85 -2.52
N SER A 74 -11.91 6.79 -3.11
CA SER A 74 -11.89 8.17 -2.65
C SER A 74 -13.33 8.64 -2.55
N ASP A 75 -13.69 9.21 -1.41
CA ASP A 75 -15.05 9.66 -1.27
C ASP A 75 -15.13 11.16 -1.35
N ASP A 76 -14.21 11.86 -2.00
CA ASP A 76 -14.42 13.22 -2.15
C ASP A 76 -15.09 13.42 -3.31
N GLU A 77 -16.09 13.56 -3.33
CA GLU A 77 -16.99 13.88 -4.21
C GLU A 77 -16.93 13.29 -5.39
N SER A 78 -16.32 12.93 -5.86
CA SER A 78 -16.47 12.53 -7.07
C SER A 78 -16.71 11.32 -7.19
N GLU A 79 -16.71 10.67 -7.12
CA GLU A 79 -16.97 9.60 -7.33
C GLU A 79 -16.14 8.79 -7.68
N SER A 80 -15.99 8.14 -7.56
CA SER A 80 -15.41 7.20 -7.63
C SER A 80 -15.01 6.62 -8.63
N VAL A 81 -14.43 5.93 -8.81
CA VAL A 81 -14.10 5.47 -9.76
C VAL A 81 -13.55 4.41 -9.76
N GLU A 82 -13.39 3.74 -9.79
CA GLU A 82 -12.99 2.66 -9.72
C GLU A 82 -12.11 2.20 -10.44
N THR A 83 -11.52 1.69 -10.69
CA THR A 83 -10.71 1.27 -11.26
C THR A 83 -10.33 0.29 -11.56
N GLU A 84 -10.06 -0.13 -11.71
CA GLU A 84 -9.66 -0.99 -11.97
C GLU A 84 -8.79 -1.51 -12.31
N GLU A 85 -8.41 -1.89 -12.50
CA GLU A 85 -7.70 -2.45 -12.74
C GLU A 85 -6.95 -2.94 -13.13
N VAL A 86 -6.50 -3.20 -13.25
CA VAL A 86 -5.78 -3.63 -13.39
C VAL A 86 -5.31 -4.48 -13.76
N GLN A 87 -5.08 -4.88 -14.02
CA GLN A 87 -4.65 -5.72 -14.17
C GLN A 87 -3.88 -6.23 -14.45
N ALA A 88 -3.71 -6.47 -14.58
CA ALA A 88 -3.12 -7.07 -14.71
C ALA A 88 -2.48 -7.55 -14.90
#